data_553634a9e6cc32877cdedab4cd601e43
#
_entry.id   553634a9e6cc32877cdedab4cd601e43
#
_cell.length_a   1.000
_cell.length_b   1.000
_cell.length_c   1.000
_cell.angle_alpha   90.00
_cell.angle_beta   90.00
_cell.angle_gamma   90.00
#
_symmetry.space_group_name_H-M   'P 1'
#
loop_
_entity.id
_entity.type
_entity.pdbx_description
1 polymer ?
#
loop_
_entity_poly.entity_id
_entity_poly.type
_entity_poly.pdbx_seq_one_letter_code
_entity_poly.pdbx_strand_id
1 'polypeptide(L)'
;TEASYLYAPLAHRLGLYTIKSELEDLSLKYTDPNQYDFIKKKLNETKRSRDIYIAEFIAPIKKKLQEAGLRFDIKGRTKSIHSINNKLKKQKIEFEGIYDLFAIRVVLDTPLKKERSECWQVYSIITDMYQPNPNRMKDWISIPKTNGYESLHITVMGPQNKWVEVQI
;
A
#
# COMPACT_ATOMS: atom_id res chain seq x y z
N THR A 1 -21.95 -11.56 -5.79
CA THR A 1 -22.86 -10.42 -5.50
C THR A 1 -22.64 -9.31 -6.52
N GLU A 2 -23.68 -8.52 -6.84
CA GLU A 2 -23.57 -7.36 -7.73
C GLU A 2 -22.49 -6.38 -7.23
N ALA A 3 -22.34 -6.25 -5.92
CA ALA A 3 -21.29 -5.44 -5.32
C ALA A 3 -19.88 -5.80 -5.82
N SER A 4 -19.57 -7.08 -6.00
CA SER A 4 -18.22 -7.52 -6.38
C SER A 4 -17.94 -7.46 -7.88
N TYR A 5 -18.93 -7.76 -8.75
CA TYR A 5 -18.67 -7.81 -10.19
C TYR A 5 -19.15 -6.56 -10.96
N LEU A 6 -20.00 -5.72 -10.37
CA LEU A 6 -20.50 -4.50 -11.00
C LEU A 6 -19.99 -3.24 -10.31
N TYR A 7 -20.35 -3.03 -9.04
CA TYR A 7 -20.09 -1.76 -8.35
C TYR A 7 -18.62 -1.57 -7.95
N ALA A 8 -17.91 -2.61 -7.49
CA ALA A 8 -16.50 -2.49 -7.15
C ALA A 8 -15.61 -2.21 -8.38
N PRO A 9 -15.80 -2.89 -9.54
CA PRO A 9 -15.12 -2.52 -10.78
C PRO A 9 -15.44 -1.11 -11.27
N LEU A 10 -16.70 -0.66 -11.13
CA LEU A 10 -17.08 0.70 -11.50
C LEU A 10 -16.39 1.73 -10.60
N ALA A 11 -16.41 1.54 -9.28
CA ALA A 11 -15.68 2.38 -8.34
C ALA A 11 -14.17 2.42 -8.64
N HIS A 12 -13.59 1.30 -9.06
CA HIS A 12 -12.19 1.25 -9.49
C HIS A 12 -11.93 2.13 -10.73
N ARG A 13 -12.79 2.07 -11.75
CA ARG A 13 -12.66 2.87 -12.96
C ARG A 13 -12.80 4.37 -12.68
N LEU A 14 -13.63 4.74 -11.70
CA LEU A 14 -13.83 6.12 -11.27
C LEU A 14 -12.78 6.62 -10.28
N GLY A 15 -11.78 5.80 -9.91
CA GLY A 15 -10.74 6.17 -8.95
C GLY A 15 -11.21 6.20 -7.48
N LEU A 16 -12.43 5.73 -7.18
CA LEU A 16 -13.05 5.72 -5.85
C LEU A 16 -12.55 4.51 -5.04
N TYR A 17 -11.26 4.49 -4.73
CA TYR A 17 -10.59 3.32 -4.15
C TYR A 17 -11.07 2.93 -2.75
N THR A 18 -11.50 3.89 -1.93
CA THR A 18 -12.06 3.63 -0.61
C THR A 18 -13.37 2.87 -0.74
N ILE A 19 -14.28 3.38 -1.57
CA ILE A 19 -15.58 2.74 -1.85
C ILE A 19 -15.39 1.35 -2.45
N LYS A 20 -14.46 1.22 -3.42
CA LYS A 20 -14.11 -0.09 -3.99
C LYS A 20 -13.72 -1.08 -2.91
N SER A 21 -12.80 -0.69 -2.00
CA SER A 21 -12.28 -1.58 -0.95
C SER A 21 -13.39 -1.98 0.03
N GLU A 22 -14.27 -1.06 0.41
CA GLU A 22 -15.42 -1.34 1.27
C GLU A 22 -16.41 -2.31 0.60
N LEU A 23 -16.74 -2.10 -0.68
CA LEU A 23 -17.62 -2.99 -1.43
C LEU A 23 -17.04 -4.40 -1.55
N GLU A 24 -15.75 -4.51 -1.81
CA GLU A 24 -15.04 -5.79 -1.90
C GLU A 24 -15.01 -6.52 -0.55
N ASP A 25 -14.71 -5.80 0.55
CA ASP A 25 -14.67 -6.37 1.91
C ASP A 25 -16.06 -6.80 2.38
N LEU A 26 -17.08 -5.98 2.15
CA LEU A 26 -18.47 -6.34 2.44
C LEU A 26 -18.92 -7.55 1.61
N SER A 27 -18.59 -7.56 0.31
CA SER A 27 -18.93 -8.71 -0.53
C SER A 27 -18.31 -9.99 0.00
N LEU A 28 -17.04 -9.97 0.40
CA LEU A 28 -16.37 -11.14 0.98
C LEU A 28 -17.03 -11.56 2.30
N LYS A 29 -17.40 -10.60 3.15
CA LYS A 29 -18.08 -10.88 4.42
C LYS A 29 -19.38 -11.67 4.23
N TYR A 30 -20.13 -11.42 3.16
CA TYR A 30 -21.38 -12.12 2.87
C TYR A 30 -21.22 -13.38 2.05
N THR A 31 -20.18 -13.48 1.22
CA THR A 31 -19.96 -14.66 0.34
C THR A 31 -19.10 -15.72 0.99
N ASP A 32 -18.17 -15.35 1.88
CA ASP A 32 -17.25 -16.24 2.58
C ASP A 32 -16.96 -15.67 3.98
N PRO A 33 -17.97 -15.70 4.90
CA PRO A 33 -17.83 -15.11 6.24
C PRO A 33 -16.72 -15.74 7.06
N ASN A 34 -16.48 -17.04 6.91
CA ASN A 34 -15.43 -17.74 7.66
C ASN A 34 -14.04 -17.20 7.28
N GLN A 35 -13.79 -17.02 6.00
CA GLN A 35 -12.52 -16.49 5.52
C GLN A 35 -12.36 -15.00 5.88
N TYR A 36 -13.45 -14.24 5.80
CA TYR A 36 -13.44 -12.84 6.22
C TYR A 36 -13.08 -12.71 7.71
N ASP A 37 -13.75 -13.47 8.59
CA ASP A 37 -13.53 -13.41 10.04
C ASP A 37 -12.13 -13.91 10.41
N PHE A 38 -11.63 -14.96 9.74
CA PHE A 38 -10.26 -15.45 9.91
C PHE A 38 -9.23 -14.34 9.63
N ILE A 39 -9.31 -13.69 8.47
CA ILE A 39 -8.36 -12.62 8.11
C ILE A 39 -8.50 -11.42 9.05
N LYS A 40 -9.73 -11.03 9.40
CA LYS A 40 -10.00 -9.94 10.33
C LYS A 40 -9.38 -10.19 11.70
N LYS A 41 -9.54 -11.41 12.23
CA LYS A 41 -8.95 -11.84 13.50
C LYS A 41 -7.43 -11.75 13.47
N LYS A 42 -6.79 -12.31 12.45
CA LYS A 42 -5.33 -12.24 12.24
C LYS A 42 -4.82 -10.79 12.13
N LEU A 43 -5.53 -9.92 11.41
CA LEU A 43 -5.20 -8.50 11.33
C LEU A 43 -5.30 -7.80 12.69
N ASN A 44 -6.30 -8.12 13.49
CA ASN A 44 -6.47 -7.54 14.83
C ASN A 44 -5.37 -8.02 15.79
N GLU A 45 -5.06 -9.31 15.80
CA GLU A 45 -4.01 -9.91 16.64
C GLU A 45 -2.63 -9.31 16.37
N THR A 46 -2.33 -8.99 15.10
CA THR A 46 -1.03 -8.43 14.69
C THR A 46 -1.01 -6.91 14.63
N LYS A 47 -2.12 -6.22 14.91
CA LYS A 47 -2.24 -4.78 14.72
C LYS A 47 -1.17 -4.01 15.47
N ARG A 48 -1.03 -4.24 16.78
CA ARG A 48 -0.08 -3.51 17.64
C ARG A 48 1.36 -3.66 17.15
N SER A 49 1.79 -4.88 16.84
CA SER A 49 3.15 -5.13 16.35
C SER A 49 3.41 -4.50 14.99
N ARG A 50 2.40 -4.49 14.11
CA ARG A 50 2.50 -3.83 12.80
C ARG A 50 2.58 -2.32 12.96
N ASP A 51 1.78 -1.72 13.83
CA ASP A 51 1.77 -0.26 14.05
C ASP A 51 3.12 0.20 14.60
N ILE A 52 3.72 -0.52 15.55
CA ILE A 52 5.05 -0.26 16.09
C ILE A 52 6.10 -0.34 14.97
N TYR A 53 6.11 -1.44 14.21
CA TYR A 53 7.05 -1.65 13.12
C TYR A 53 6.97 -0.53 12.06
N ILE A 54 5.75 -0.16 11.66
CA ILE A 54 5.53 0.90 10.68
C ILE A 54 5.99 2.26 11.23
N ALA A 55 5.75 2.55 12.50
CA ALA A 55 6.23 3.80 13.13
C ALA A 55 7.76 3.87 13.13
N GLU A 56 8.44 2.77 13.49
CA GLU A 56 9.91 2.66 13.45
C GLU A 56 10.46 2.83 12.02
N PHE A 57 9.78 2.25 11.02
CA PHE A 57 10.15 2.39 9.62
C PHE A 57 9.95 3.81 9.09
N ILE A 58 8.85 4.47 9.46
CA ILE A 58 8.52 5.83 9.01
C ILE A 58 9.44 6.89 9.61
N ALA A 59 9.83 6.76 10.88
CA ALA A 59 10.56 7.81 11.60
C ALA A 59 11.83 8.30 10.88
N PRO A 60 12.77 7.45 10.43
CA PRO A 60 13.97 7.89 9.72
C PRO A 60 13.66 8.45 8.32
N ILE A 61 12.65 7.91 7.62
CA ILE A 61 12.22 8.42 6.32
C ILE A 61 11.68 9.84 6.47
N LYS A 62 10.78 10.05 7.44
CA LYS A 62 10.20 11.36 7.73
C LYS A 62 11.28 12.41 7.98
N LYS A 63 12.30 12.07 8.78
CA LYS A 63 13.42 12.96 9.06
C LYS A 63 14.17 13.34 7.76
N LYS A 64 14.50 12.36 6.93
CA LYS A 64 15.22 12.60 5.66
C LYS A 64 14.42 13.42 4.65
N LEU A 65 13.11 13.18 4.53
CA LEU A 65 12.24 13.98 3.67
C LEU A 65 12.11 15.43 4.16
N GLN A 66 12.06 15.64 5.48
CA GLN A 66 12.06 16.98 6.08
C GLN A 66 13.39 17.72 5.86
N GLU A 67 14.54 17.04 6.04
CA GLU A 67 15.86 17.58 5.74
C GLU A 67 16.01 17.99 4.26
N ALA A 68 15.34 17.27 3.35
CA ALA A 68 15.29 17.58 1.92
C ALA A 68 14.33 18.77 1.59
N GLY A 69 13.63 19.32 2.56
CA GLY A 69 12.71 20.45 2.38
C GLY A 69 11.39 20.08 1.70
N LEU A 70 11.04 18.82 1.64
CA LEU A 70 9.80 18.33 1.03
C LEU A 70 8.61 18.55 1.96
N ARG A 71 7.45 18.89 1.38
CA ARG A 71 6.16 18.95 2.08
C ARG A 71 5.39 17.66 1.76
N PHE A 72 5.03 16.92 2.79
CA PHE A 72 4.40 15.61 2.63
C PHE A 72 3.57 15.20 3.84
N ASP A 73 2.64 14.29 3.61
CA ASP A 73 2.00 13.44 4.63
C ASP A 73 2.49 12.00 4.44
N ILE A 74 2.83 11.32 5.54
CA ILE A 74 3.28 9.92 5.51
C ILE A 74 2.54 9.12 6.57
N LYS A 75 1.96 8.00 6.14
CA LYS A 75 1.19 7.13 7.05
C LYS A 75 1.27 5.67 6.65
N GLY A 76 1.09 4.81 7.64
CA GLY A 76 0.88 3.39 7.42
C GLY A 76 -0.40 3.13 6.62
N ARG A 77 -0.36 2.12 5.76
CA ARG A 77 -1.51 1.67 4.99
C ARG A 77 -1.82 0.22 5.33
N THR A 78 -3.06 -0.03 5.71
CA THR A 78 -3.57 -1.40 5.89
C THR A 78 -4.23 -1.85 4.60
N LYS A 79 -3.94 -3.08 4.14
CA LYS A 79 -4.61 -3.68 2.99
C LYS A 79 -6.02 -4.11 3.38
N SER A 80 -6.94 -4.05 2.42
CA SER A 80 -8.30 -4.57 2.59
C SER A 80 -8.28 -6.09 2.79
N ILE A 81 -9.25 -6.61 3.53
CA ILE A 81 -9.41 -8.04 3.81
C ILE A 81 -9.54 -8.83 2.51
N HIS A 82 -10.31 -8.30 1.56
CA HIS A 82 -10.47 -8.90 0.23
C HIS A 82 -9.13 -8.99 -0.53
N SER A 83 -8.30 -7.93 -0.48
CA SER A 83 -6.98 -7.94 -1.13
C SER A 83 -6.05 -8.98 -0.53
N ILE A 84 -6.10 -9.17 0.79
CA ILE A 84 -5.37 -10.22 1.51
C ILE A 84 -5.87 -11.60 1.08
N ASN A 85 -7.19 -11.80 1.09
CA ASN A 85 -7.82 -13.07 0.66
C ASN A 85 -7.40 -13.47 -0.77
N ASN A 86 -7.41 -12.52 -1.70
CA ASN A 86 -6.97 -12.77 -3.07
C ASN A 86 -5.51 -13.23 -3.16
N LYS A 87 -4.64 -12.69 -2.30
CA LYS A 87 -3.24 -13.12 -2.23
C LYS A 87 -3.10 -14.53 -1.66
N LEU A 88 -3.77 -14.82 -0.56
CA LEU A 88 -3.77 -16.16 0.03
C LEU A 88 -4.20 -17.21 -0.99
N LYS A 89 -5.29 -16.94 -1.75
CA LYS A 89 -5.81 -17.85 -2.79
C LYS A 89 -4.87 -17.98 -3.99
N LYS A 90 -4.33 -16.86 -4.50
CA LYS A 90 -3.48 -16.87 -5.71
C LYS A 90 -2.09 -17.46 -5.46
N GLN A 91 -1.50 -17.17 -4.30
CA GLN A 91 -0.12 -17.59 -3.98
C GLN A 91 -0.08 -18.89 -3.19
N LYS A 92 -1.24 -19.41 -2.77
CA LYS A 92 -1.36 -20.62 -1.93
C LYS A 92 -0.46 -20.58 -0.70
N ILE A 93 -0.37 -19.40 -0.06
CA ILE A 93 0.43 -19.15 1.14
C ILE A 93 -0.48 -18.95 2.35
N GLU A 94 0.06 -19.17 3.54
CA GLU A 94 -0.60 -18.81 4.78
C GLU A 94 -0.51 -17.31 5.06
N PHE A 95 -1.30 -16.83 6.03
CA PHE A 95 -1.34 -15.40 6.38
C PHE A 95 0.04 -14.84 6.75
N GLU A 96 0.82 -15.62 7.47
CA GLU A 96 2.18 -15.28 7.91
C GLU A 96 3.17 -15.17 6.74
N GLY A 97 2.88 -15.77 5.61
CA GLY A 97 3.67 -15.69 4.37
C GLY A 97 3.39 -14.45 3.51
N ILE A 98 2.49 -13.56 3.94
CA ILE A 98 2.19 -12.34 3.18
C ILE A 98 3.28 -11.29 3.44
N TYR A 99 4.20 -11.14 2.50
CA TYR A 99 5.35 -10.23 2.61
C TYR A 99 4.99 -8.73 2.63
N ASP A 100 3.85 -8.33 2.05
CA ASP A 100 3.46 -6.94 1.88
C ASP A 100 2.26 -6.51 2.75
N LEU A 101 2.16 -7.08 3.95
CA LEU A 101 1.27 -6.59 5.01
C LEU A 101 1.73 -5.22 5.51
N PHE A 102 3.03 -4.94 5.42
CA PHE A 102 3.60 -3.66 5.79
C PHE A 102 3.61 -2.75 4.57
N ALA A 103 2.87 -1.69 4.65
CA ALA A 103 2.81 -0.69 3.58
C ALA A 103 2.73 0.71 4.17
N ILE A 104 3.36 1.66 3.48
CA ILE A 104 3.24 3.09 3.78
C ILE A 104 2.83 3.85 2.52
N ARG A 105 2.25 5.01 2.73
CA ARG A 105 1.97 5.98 1.67
C ARG A 105 2.61 7.31 2.02
N VAL A 106 3.35 7.86 1.08
CA VAL A 106 3.86 9.24 1.11
C VAL A 106 3.02 10.03 0.12
N VAL A 107 2.37 11.09 0.59
CA VAL A 107 1.60 12.00 -0.25
C VAL A 107 2.33 13.33 -0.26
N LEU A 108 2.77 13.77 -1.42
CA LEU A 108 3.46 15.04 -1.59
C LEU A 108 2.47 16.19 -1.71
N ASP A 109 2.72 17.27 -0.99
CA ASP A 109 2.05 18.56 -1.16
C ASP A 109 2.93 19.47 -2.00
N THR A 110 2.84 19.31 -3.34
CA THR A 110 3.74 19.94 -4.28
C THR A 110 2.97 20.50 -5.49
N PRO A 111 3.45 21.59 -6.10
CA PRO A 111 2.90 22.07 -7.37
C PRO A 111 3.08 21.05 -8.51
N LEU A 112 2.09 20.93 -9.41
CA LEU A 112 2.11 19.99 -10.54
C LEU A 112 3.43 19.98 -11.32
N LYS A 113 4.04 21.16 -11.52
CA LYS A 113 5.33 21.28 -12.25
C LYS A 113 6.50 20.56 -11.58
N LYS A 114 6.42 20.31 -10.26
CA LYS A 114 7.47 19.65 -9.47
C LYS A 114 7.11 18.23 -9.07
N GLU A 115 5.86 17.84 -9.22
CA GLU A 115 5.31 16.57 -8.74
C GLU A 115 6.17 15.38 -9.15
N ARG A 116 6.45 15.27 -10.45
CA ARG A 116 7.28 14.18 -10.99
C ARG A 116 8.69 14.17 -10.37
N SER A 117 9.35 15.34 -10.33
CA SER A 117 10.73 15.43 -9.81
C SER A 117 10.79 15.12 -8.31
N GLU A 118 9.82 15.58 -7.54
CA GLU A 118 9.77 15.33 -6.10
C GLU A 118 9.41 13.88 -5.78
N CYS A 119 8.55 13.22 -6.56
CA CYS A 119 8.31 11.78 -6.43
C CYS A 119 9.60 10.97 -6.62
N TRP A 120 10.39 11.29 -7.65
CA TRP A 120 11.69 10.64 -7.87
C TRP A 120 12.73 10.99 -6.82
N GLN A 121 12.67 12.17 -6.23
CA GLN A 121 13.52 12.55 -5.09
C GLN A 121 13.19 11.72 -3.86
N VAL A 122 11.90 11.52 -3.54
CA VAL A 122 11.46 10.62 -2.46
C VAL A 122 11.92 9.19 -2.71
N TYR A 123 11.79 8.70 -3.95
CA TYR A 123 12.29 7.40 -4.36
C TYR A 123 13.78 7.25 -4.05
N SER A 124 14.60 8.22 -4.50
CA SER A 124 16.04 8.21 -4.25
C SER A 124 16.36 8.17 -2.77
N ILE A 125 15.73 9.03 -1.96
CA ILE A 125 15.96 9.09 -0.51
C ILE A 125 15.65 7.75 0.16
N ILE A 126 14.54 7.10 -0.22
CA ILE A 126 14.14 5.84 0.40
C ILE A 126 15.05 4.69 -0.03
N THR A 127 15.46 4.66 -1.30
CA THR A 127 16.34 3.60 -1.83
C THR A 127 17.80 3.75 -1.42
N ASP A 128 18.22 4.94 -1.01
CA ASP A 128 19.53 5.15 -0.35
C ASP A 128 19.54 4.57 1.09
N MET A 129 18.38 4.52 1.74
CA MET A 129 18.24 4.00 3.10
C MET A 129 17.95 2.51 3.16
N TYR A 130 17.21 1.99 2.18
CA TYR A 130 16.69 0.63 2.16
C TYR A 130 16.83 0.01 0.78
N GLN A 131 17.32 -1.22 0.72
CA GLN A 131 17.50 -1.92 -0.55
C GLN A 131 16.18 -2.20 -1.27
N PRO A 132 15.99 -1.69 -2.49
CA PRO A 132 14.78 -1.94 -3.26
C PRO A 132 14.77 -3.32 -3.92
N ASN A 133 13.57 -3.85 -4.13
CA ASN A 133 13.34 -5.01 -5.00
C ASN A 133 12.97 -4.52 -6.42
N PRO A 134 13.88 -4.61 -7.39
CA PRO A 134 13.65 -4.05 -8.72
C PRO A 134 12.49 -4.73 -9.47
N ASN A 135 12.22 -5.99 -9.19
CA ASN A 135 11.14 -6.74 -9.84
C ASN A 135 9.73 -6.34 -9.36
N ARG A 136 9.65 -5.51 -8.32
CA ARG A 136 8.38 -5.06 -7.73
C ARG A 136 8.12 -3.57 -7.88
N MET A 137 8.94 -2.87 -8.64
CA MET A 137 8.72 -1.48 -8.95
C MET A 137 7.59 -1.31 -9.96
N LYS A 138 6.74 -0.30 -9.73
CA LYS A 138 5.70 0.13 -10.68
C LYS A 138 5.76 1.65 -10.81
N ASP A 139 6.02 2.09 -12.02
CA ASP A 139 6.11 3.51 -12.36
C ASP A 139 4.82 3.96 -13.06
N TRP A 140 3.88 4.47 -12.25
CA TRP A 140 2.65 5.10 -12.73
C TRP A 140 2.77 6.63 -12.81
N ILE A 141 3.97 7.19 -12.57
CA ILE A 141 4.27 8.60 -12.77
C ILE A 141 4.69 8.85 -14.21
N SER A 142 5.58 8.00 -14.77
CA SER A 142 6.00 8.11 -16.15
C SER A 142 4.93 7.65 -17.13
N ILE A 143 4.15 6.64 -16.76
CA ILE A 143 3.06 6.08 -17.54
C ILE A 143 1.81 5.95 -16.64
N PRO A 144 1.01 7.04 -16.50
CA PRO A 144 -0.21 7.02 -15.69
C PRO A 144 -1.18 5.93 -16.13
N LYS A 145 -1.97 5.45 -15.19
CA LYS A 145 -3.05 4.51 -15.51
C LYS A 145 -4.16 5.20 -16.31
N THR A 146 -4.92 4.42 -17.03
CA THR A 146 -6.05 4.91 -17.86
C THR A 146 -7.10 5.70 -17.09
N ASN A 147 -7.18 5.54 -15.77
CA ASN A 147 -8.06 6.31 -14.88
C ASN A 147 -7.38 7.52 -14.25
N GLY A 148 -6.21 7.95 -14.76
CA GLY A 148 -5.47 9.10 -14.26
C GLY A 148 -4.74 8.89 -12.94
N TYR A 149 -4.64 7.64 -12.45
CA TYR A 149 -3.87 7.36 -11.23
C TYR A 149 -2.36 7.45 -11.49
N GLU A 150 -1.68 8.26 -10.70
CA GLU A 150 -0.24 8.49 -10.73
C GLU A 150 0.37 8.12 -9.38
N SER A 151 1.45 7.37 -9.38
CA SER A 151 2.20 6.97 -8.17
C SER A 151 3.41 6.14 -8.52
N LEU A 152 4.47 6.21 -7.72
CA LEU A 152 5.55 5.21 -7.72
C LEU A 152 5.26 4.18 -6.63
N HIS A 153 5.24 2.90 -7.01
CA HIS A 153 5.18 1.81 -6.04
C HIS A 153 6.52 1.11 -6.02
N ILE A 154 7.14 1.09 -4.86
CA ILE A 154 8.38 0.36 -4.63
C ILE A 154 8.20 -0.61 -3.47
N THR A 155 9.01 -1.66 -3.45
CA THR A 155 9.10 -2.57 -2.32
C THR A 155 10.54 -2.57 -1.85
N VAL A 156 10.76 -2.26 -0.59
CA VAL A 156 12.11 -2.17 -0.02
C VAL A 156 12.27 -3.12 1.17
N MET A 157 13.52 -3.54 1.42
CA MET A 157 13.85 -4.33 2.60
C MET A 157 14.00 -3.40 3.79
N GLY A 158 12.99 -3.42 4.67
CA GLY A 158 12.99 -2.66 5.92
C GLY A 158 13.70 -3.40 7.06
N PRO A 159 13.63 -2.87 8.30
CA PRO A 159 14.17 -3.50 9.48
C PRO A 159 13.66 -4.95 9.65
N GLN A 160 14.43 -5.78 10.37
CA GLN A 160 14.09 -7.19 10.63
C GLN A 160 13.88 -8.03 9.35
N ASN A 161 14.49 -7.63 8.22
CA ASN A 161 14.36 -8.29 6.91
C ASN A 161 12.91 -8.47 6.44
N LYS A 162 12.06 -7.48 6.70
CA LYS A 162 10.67 -7.46 6.23
C LYS A 162 10.51 -6.57 5.02
N TRP A 163 9.85 -7.08 4.01
CA TRP A 163 9.50 -6.27 2.84
C TRP A 163 8.41 -5.26 3.19
N VAL A 164 8.62 -4.01 2.81
CA VAL A 164 7.67 -2.90 2.97
C VAL A 164 7.33 -2.34 1.60
N GLU A 165 6.04 -2.26 1.29
CA GLU A 165 5.56 -1.55 0.10
C GLU A 165 5.48 -0.05 0.43
N VAL A 166 6.09 0.78 -0.41
CA VAL A 166 6.02 2.23 -0.33
C VAL A 166 5.30 2.75 -1.57
N GLN A 167 4.26 3.53 -1.36
CA GLN A 167 3.53 4.26 -2.39
C GLN A 167 3.84 5.75 -2.25
N ILE A 168 4.34 6.35 -3.33
CA ILE A 168 4.71 7.76 -3.41
C ILE A 168 3.79 8.45 -4.40
#